data_19a837294a356d6854eec13b261c88c4
#
_entry.id   19a837294a356d6854eec13b261c88c4
#
_cell.length_a   1.000
_cell.length_b   1.000
_cell.length_c   1.000
_cell.angle_alpha   90.00
_cell.angle_beta   90.00
_cell.angle_gamma   90.00
#
_symmetry.space_group_name_H-M   'P 1'
#
loop_
_entity.id
_entity.type
_entity.pdbx_description
1 polymer ?
#
loop_
_entity_poly.entity_id
_entity_poly.type
_entity_poly.pdbx_seq_one_letter_code
_entity_poly.pdbx_strand_id
1 'polypeptide(L)'
;PFRERFKVKLFSAIPDAQGLYDPSNERDACGVAMVATLNKKPSHEIVSKALSALRNMEHRGATGAEPDSGDGAGILIRIPDAFYRAVSKLQLPDAGSYATGIFFVDKDFSDKSGIEKIATEEGLKVIGWRDLPTNDSQIGKTAKSVMPYFKQIFVSGLNGEKDLVLDRLAYCLRKRIEHAFPIYVPSLSTKTIVYKGMLTTLQLEEFFPDLSDPRVESPLALVHSRFSTNTFPSWPLAHPYRYIAHNGEINTVKGNRNWMRAREALLASEVIPGDLNRIFPIVNNESSDSASFDEVLELLYLGGRSL
;
A
#
# COMPACT_ATOMS: atom_id res chain seq x y z
N PRO A 1 9.62 -38.15 19.25
CA PRO A 1 11.00 -37.80 18.83
C PRO A 1 11.08 -36.60 17.88
N PHE A 2 9.96 -35.98 17.46
CA PHE A 2 9.97 -34.85 16.48
C PHE A 2 9.95 -33.46 17.12
N ARG A 3 9.93 -33.32 18.45
CA ARG A 3 9.85 -32.02 19.15
C ARG A 3 11.20 -31.39 19.53
N GLU A 4 12.33 -32.04 19.25
CA GLU A 4 13.65 -31.51 19.65
C GLU A 4 14.47 -30.81 18.54
N ARG A 5 13.98 -30.74 17.30
CA ARG A 5 14.79 -30.22 16.18
C ARG A 5 14.63 -28.75 15.83
N PHE A 6 13.81 -27.99 16.53
CA PHE A 6 13.69 -26.55 16.31
C PHE A 6 13.75 -25.75 17.61
N LYS A 7 14.76 -25.98 18.44
CA LYS A 7 15.24 -24.91 19.32
C LYS A 7 16.08 -23.96 18.47
N VAL A 8 15.43 -23.17 17.59
CA VAL A 8 16.01 -21.92 17.18
C VAL A 8 16.14 -21.12 18.48
N LYS A 9 17.37 -20.92 18.98
CA LYS A 9 17.63 -19.88 19.94
C LYS A 9 17.29 -18.57 19.22
N LEU A 10 16.07 -18.09 19.42
CA LEU A 10 15.73 -16.72 19.14
C LEU A 10 16.71 -15.91 19.98
N PHE A 11 17.64 -15.25 19.33
CA PHE A 11 18.57 -14.35 19.97
C PHE A 11 17.71 -13.16 20.41
N SER A 12 17.23 -13.19 21.66
CA SER A 12 16.55 -12.03 22.22
C SER A 12 17.62 -11.01 22.55
N ALA A 13 17.60 -9.88 21.85
CA ALA A 13 18.42 -8.71 22.18
C ALA A 13 17.82 -7.88 23.34
N ILE A 14 16.78 -8.39 24.00
CA ILE A 14 16.14 -7.73 25.14
C ILE A 14 17.13 -7.76 26.31
N PRO A 15 17.52 -6.61 26.86
CA PRO A 15 18.41 -6.54 28.03
C PRO A 15 17.78 -7.23 29.25
N ASP A 16 18.63 -7.69 30.17
CA ASP A 16 18.18 -8.14 31.48
C ASP A 16 17.55 -7.00 32.28
N ALA A 17 16.65 -7.34 33.20
CA ALA A 17 16.02 -6.36 34.09
C ALA A 17 17.10 -5.61 34.89
N GLN A 18 17.07 -4.26 34.86
CA GLN A 18 17.97 -3.41 35.60
C GLN A 18 17.35 -2.04 35.93
N GLY A 19 17.52 -1.56 37.14
CA GLY A 19 16.93 -0.31 37.61
C GLY A 19 15.42 -0.33 37.49
N LEU A 20 14.84 0.61 36.75
CA LEU A 20 13.39 0.67 36.46
C LEU A 20 12.98 -0.12 35.23
N TYR A 21 13.93 -0.67 34.48
CA TYR A 21 13.64 -1.47 33.31
C TYR A 21 13.39 -2.93 33.70
N ASP A 22 12.23 -3.45 33.31
CA ASP A 22 11.85 -4.84 33.43
C ASP A 22 11.29 -5.34 32.09
N PRO A 23 11.97 -6.32 31.44
CA PRO A 23 11.52 -6.83 30.15
C PRO A 23 10.14 -7.46 30.17
N SER A 24 9.60 -7.85 31.33
CA SER A 24 8.23 -8.35 31.45
C SER A 24 7.19 -7.25 31.18
N ASN A 25 7.58 -5.97 31.25
CA ASN A 25 6.72 -4.84 30.94
C ASN A 25 6.79 -4.43 29.47
N GLU A 26 7.70 -5.02 28.67
CA GLU A 26 7.76 -4.75 27.24
C GLU A 26 6.44 -5.15 26.57
N ARG A 27 5.91 -4.24 25.78
CA ARG A 27 4.68 -4.42 25.01
C ARG A 27 4.88 -3.78 23.65
N ASP A 28 4.44 -4.47 22.61
CA ASP A 28 4.37 -3.88 21.28
C ASP A 28 3.44 -2.68 21.30
N ALA A 29 3.96 -1.54 20.85
CA ALA A 29 3.23 -0.27 20.80
C ALA A 29 2.76 0.09 19.38
N CYS A 30 3.04 -0.76 18.38
CA CYS A 30 2.70 -0.52 16.98
C CYS A 30 1.38 -1.17 16.59
N GLY A 31 0.64 -0.54 15.68
CA GLY A 31 -0.58 -1.09 15.08
C GLY A 31 -0.30 -1.89 13.80
N VAL A 32 0.81 -2.61 13.70
CA VAL A 32 1.21 -3.37 12.52
C VAL A 32 1.31 -4.86 12.82
N ALA A 33 0.87 -5.70 11.88
CA ALA A 33 1.12 -7.12 11.91
C ALA A 33 1.42 -7.64 10.50
N MET A 34 2.26 -8.67 10.41
CA MET A 34 2.58 -9.36 9.18
C MET A 34 2.38 -10.86 9.34
N VAL A 35 1.69 -11.46 8.39
CA VAL A 35 1.51 -12.90 8.29
C VAL A 35 2.10 -13.39 6.98
N ALA A 36 3.01 -14.36 7.03
CA ALA A 36 3.67 -14.88 5.84
C ALA A 36 3.86 -16.39 5.94
N THR A 37 3.87 -17.06 4.79
CA THR A 37 4.18 -18.49 4.72
C THR A 37 5.64 -18.70 4.30
N LEU A 38 6.34 -19.57 5.02
CA LEU A 38 7.74 -19.89 4.72
C LEU A 38 7.91 -20.70 3.42
N ASN A 39 6.90 -21.44 3.02
CA ASN A 39 6.93 -22.25 1.80
C ASN A 39 6.54 -21.47 0.53
N LYS A 40 6.23 -20.17 0.67
CA LYS A 40 5.83 -19.24 -0.42
C LYS A 40 4.56 -19.65 -1.17
N LYS A 41 3.78 -20.62 -0.68
CA LYS A 41 2.50 -21.00 -1.30
C LYS A 41 1.42 -20.00 -0.91
N PRO A 42 0.76 -19.33 -1.87
CA PRO A 42 -0.33 -18.43 -1.55
C PRO A 42 -1.52 -19.22 -0.99
N SER A 43 -2.25 -18.61 -0.07
CA SER A 43 -3.54 -19.10 0.42
C SER A 43 -4.38 -17.95 0.96
N HIS A 44 -5.69 -18.14 0.96
CA HIS A 44 -6.62 -17.20 1.60
C HIS A 44 -6.46 -17.21 3.13
N GLU A 45 -5.99 -18.30 3.71
CA GLU A 45 -5.72 -18.43 5.15
C GLU A 45 -4.75 -17.34 5.64
N ILE A 46 -3.73 -16.97 4.85
CA ILE A 46 -2.80 -15.88 5.18
C ILE A 46 -3.53 -14.54 5.27
N VAL A 47 -4.43 -14.27 4.32
CA VAL A 47 -5.25 -13.05 4.31
C VAL A 47 -6.18 -13.03 5.52
N SER A 48 -6.91 -14.11 5.78
CA SER A 48 -7.84 -14.23 6.91
C SER A 48 -7.13 -14.08 8.27
N LYS A 49 -5.94 -14.67 8.43
CA LYS A 49 -5.13 -14.53 9.64
C LYS A 49 -4.64 -13.09 9.83
N ALA A 50 -4.23 -12.41 8.76
CA ALA A 50 -3.82 -11.01 8.83
C ALA A 50 -4.99 -10.09 9.19
N LEU A 51 -6.18 -10.30 8.61
CA LEU A 51 -7.40 -9.58 8.98
C LEU A 51 -7.80 -9.85 10.44
N SER A 52 -7.63 -11.08 10.91
CA SER A 52 -7.86 -11.41 12.33
C SER A 52 -6.85 -10.70 13.25
N ALA A 53 -5.57 -10.65 12.85
CA ALA A 53 -4.57 -9.89 13.59
C ALA A 53 -4.91 -8.39 13.61
N LEU A 54 -5.39 -7.84 12.49
CA LEU A 54 -5.84 -6.45 12.42
C LEU A 54 -6.98 -6.17 13.41
N ARG A 55 -8.01 -7.02 13.45
CA ARG A 55 -9.12 -6.89 14.41
C ARG A 55 -8.63 -6.93 15.87
N ASN A 56 -7.68 -7.80 16.17
CA ASN A 56 -7.09 -7.89 17.51
C ASN A 56 -6.27 -6.65 17.91
N MET A 57 -5.88 -5.81 16.93
CA MET A 57 -5.19 -4.54 17.14
C MET A 57 -6.13 -3.32 17.21
N GLU A 58 -7.44 -3.50 17.39
CA GLU A 58 -8.40 -2.39 17.48
C GLU A 58 -7.97 -1.36 18.52
N HIS A 59 -7.47 -1.81 19.67
CA HIS A 59 -6.94 -0.98 20.74
C HIS A 59 -5.68 -0.15 20.38
N ARG A 60 -5.11 -0.37 19.21
CA ARG A 60 -3.96 0.37 18.64
C ARG A 60 -4.37 1.40 17.59
N GLY A 61 -5.61 1.35 17.14
CA GLY A 61 -6.18 2.35 16.26
C GLY A 61 -6.78 3.52 17.04
N ALA A 62 -7.12 4.57 16.32
CA ALA A 62 -7.91 5.66 16.85
C ALA A 62 -9.16 5.88 16.00
N THR A 63 -10.14 6.47 16.65
CA THR A 63 -11.36 6.95 16.01
C THR A 63 -11.50 8.45 16.27
N GLY A 64 -12.19 9.14 15.36
CA GLY A 64 -12.52 10.54 15.53
C GLY A 64 -13.60 10.76 16.58
N ALA A 65 -14.37 11.83 16.40
CA ALA A 65 -15.53 12.12 17.25
C ALA A 65 -16.64 11.05 17.13
N GLU A 66 -16.63 10.27 16.05
CA GLU A 66 -17.56 9.16 15.78
C GLU A 66 -16.82 7.83 15.92
N PRO A 67 -17.35 6.85 16.67
CA PRO A 67 -16.71 5.54 16.86
C PRO A 67 -16.52 4.73 15.57
N ASP A 68 -17.37 5.00 14.57
CA ASP A 68 -17.41 4.36 13.25
C ASP A 68 -16.65 5.13 12.15
N SER A 69 -15.93 6.19 12.52
CA SER A 69 -14.98 6.91 11.66
C SER A 69 -13.56 6.69 12.17
N GLY A 70 -12.85 5.71 11.60
CA GLY A 70 -11.49 5.35 12.01
C GLY A 70 -10.42 6.28 11.42
N ASP A 71 -9.27 6.35 12.09
CA ASP A 71 -8.08 7.06 11.59
C ASP A 71 -7.47 6.41 10.36
N GLY A 72 -7.68 5.11 10.19
CA GLY A 72 -7.27 4.36 9.04
C GLY A 72 -6.93 2.90 9.34
N ALA A 73 -7.31 2.04 8.44
CA ALA A 73 -6.91 0.63 8.42
C ALA A 73 -6.61 0.18 6.99
N GLY A 74 -5.77 -0.82 6.85
CA GLY A 74 -5.46 -1.36 5.54
C GLY A 74 -4.68 -2.65 5.58
N ILE A 75 -4.59 -3.25 4.39
CA ILE A 75 -3.87 -4.48 4.12
C ILE A 75 -3.11 -4.38 2.80
N LEU A 76 -1.86 -4.82 2.81
CA LEU A 76 -1.06 -5.08 1.62
C LEU A 76 -0.95 -6.58 1.43
N ILE A 77 -1.26 -7.06 0.23
CA ILE A 77 -1.15 -8.47 -0.18
C ILE A 77 -0.43 -8.58 -1.51
N ARG A 78 0.03 -9.79 -1.84
CA ARG A 78 0.43 -10.11 -3.22
C ARG A 78 -0.79 -10.03 -4.12
N ILE A 79 -0.58 -9.66 -5.39
CA ILE A 79 -1.64 -9.63 -6.40
C ILE A 79 -2.26 -11.03 -6.51
N PRO A 80 -3.58 -11.19 -6.21
CA PRO A 80 -4.28 -12.46 -6.33
C PRO A 80 -4.70 -12.69 -7.78
N ASP A 81 -3.76 -13.14 -8.62
CA ASP A 81 -3.94 -13.27 -10.06
C ASP A 81 -5.17 -14.12 -10.46
N ALA A 82 -5.35 -15.28 -9.83
CA ALA A 82 -6.49 -16.16 -10.07
C ALA A 82 -7.84 -15.47 -9.80
N PHE A 83 -7.91 -14.68 -8.72
CA PHE A 83 -9.09 -13.89 -8.40
C PHE A 83 -9.39 -12.84 -9.48
N TYR A 84 -8.38 -12.05 -9.87
CA TYR A 84 -8.61 -11.00 -10.88
C TYR A 84 -8.98 -11.56 -12.24
N ARG A 85 -8.42 -12.69 -12.66
CA ARG A 85 -8.86 -13.38 -13.88
C ARG A 85 -10.33 -13.77 -13.84
N ALA A 86 -10.82 -14.17 -12.68
CA ALA A 86 -12.20 -14.60 -12.51
C ALA A 86 -13.21 -13.42 -12.46
N VAL A 87 -12.80 -12.25 -11.87
CA VAL A 87 -13.75 -11.16 -11.60
C VAL A 87 -13.64 -9.97 -12.56
N SER A 88 -12.50 -9.74 -13.20
CA SER A 88 -12.28 -8.54 -14.02
C SER A 88 -12.94 -8.62 -15.39
N LYS A 89 -13.24 -9.83 -15.89
CA LYS A 89 -13.69 -10.09 -17.27
C LYS A 89 -12.69 -9.60 -18.34
N LEU A 90 -11.43 -9.32 -17.95
CA LEU A 90 -10.37 -8.86 -18.81
C LEU A 90 -9.48 -10.03 -19.23
N GLN A 91 -8.88 -9.93 -20.42
CA GLN A 91 -7.84 -10.87 -20.85
C GLN A 91 -6.50 -10.43 -20.29
N LEU A 92 -6.22 -10.86 -19.05
CA LEU A 92 -4.97 -10.52 -18.39
C LEU A 92 -3.82 -11.37 -18.93
N PRO A 93 -2.64 -10.78 -19.23
CA PRO A 93 -1.41 -11.51 -19.49
C PRO A 93 -1.00 -12.39 -18.31
N ASP A 94 0.08 -13.15 -18.44
CA ASP A 94 0.63 -13.96 -17.33
C ASP A 94 0.96 -13.10 -16.11
N ALA A 95 0.91 -13.71 -14.93
CA ALA A 95 1.32 -13.06 -13.70
C ALA A 95 2.74 -12.48 -13.82
N GLY A 96 2.94 -11.24 -13.36
CA GLY A 96 4.19 -10.48 -13.54
C GLY A 96 4.30 -9.76 -14.89
N SER A 97 3.41 -10.02 -15.85
CA SER A 97 3.35 -9.32 -17.15
C SER A 97 2.26 -8.24 -17.20
N TYR A 98 1.60 -7.98 -16.09
CA TYR A 98 0.70 -6.85 -15.90
C TYR A 98 0.90 -6.25 -14.51
N ALA A 99 0.62 -4.95 -14.39
CA ALA A 99 0.51 -4.26 -13.11
C ALA A 99 -0.94 -3.87 -12.87
N THR A 100 -1.34 -3.82 -11.61
CA THR A 100 -2.66 -3.35 -11.21
C THR A 100 -2.59 -2.51 -9.96
N GLY A 101 -3.56 -1.59 -9.81
CA GLY A 101 -3.65 -0.72 -8.66
C GLY A 101 -5.04 -0.13 -8.47
N ILE A 102 -5.34 0.26 -7.26
CA ILE A 102 -6.58 0.92 -6.89
C ILE A 102 -6.37 2.43 -6.99
N PHE A 103 -7.34 3.14 -7.56
CA PHE A 103 -7.38 4.57 -7.69
C PHE A 103 -8.47 5.14 -6.80
N PHE A 104 -8.11 6.12 -5.99
CA PHE A 104 -9.05 6.97 -5.26
C PHE A 104 -9.36 8.17 -6.15
N VAL A 105 -10.59 8.25 -6.61
CA VAL A 105 -11.04 9.24 -7.59
C VAL A 105 -12.28 9.98 -7.09
N ASP A 106 -12.53 11.15 -7.63
CA ASP A 106 -13.75 11.88 -7.38
C ASP A 106 -14.95 11.20 -8.04
N LYS A 107 -16.16 11.54 -7.57
CA LYS A 107 -17.42 11.00 -8.08
C LYS A 107 -17.57 11.17 -9.59
N ASP A 108 -17.17 12.31 -10.09
CA ASP A 108 -17.34 12.72 -11.49
C ASP A 108 -16.14 12.32 -12.37
N PHE A 109 -15.27 11.44 -11.84
CA PHE A 109 -14.11 10.98 -12.59
C PHE A 109 -14.51 10.27 -13.88
N SER A 110 -14.20 10.90 -15.02
CA SER A 110 -14.50 10.41 -16.35
C SER A 110 -13.28 10.36 -17.29
N ASP A 111 -12.17 11.03 -16.91
CA ASP A 111 -11.01 11.20 -17.78
C ASP A 111 -10.06 9.99 -17.80
N LYS A 112 -10.63 8.84 -18.23
CA LYS A 112 -9.82 7.65 -18.50
C LYS A 112 -8.87 7.86 -19.68
N SER A 113 -9.28 8.68 -20.65
CA SER A 113 -8.48 8.93 -21.86
C SER A 113 -7.19 9.68 -21.55
N GLY A 114 -7.19 10.62 -20.61
CA GLY A 114 -5.98 11.29 -20.14
C GLY A 114 -5.00 10.33 -19.48
N ILE A 115 -5.50 9.40 -18.66
CA ILE A 115 -4.68 8.36 -18.05
C ILE A 115 -4.13 7.39 -19.10
N GLU A 116 -4.93 6.97 -20.07
CA GLU A 116 -4.52 6.08 -21.17
C GLU A 116 -3.44 6.72 -22.03
N LYS A 117 -3.54 8.02 -22.27
CA LYS A 117 -2.50 8.80 -22.94
C LYS A 117 -1.18 8.77 -22.17
N ILE A 118 -1.21 9.10 -20.88
CA ILE A 118 0.00 9.05 -20.02
C ILE A 118 0.57 7.63 -19.98
N ALA A 119 -0.27 6.60 -19.89
CA ALA A 119 0.18 5.21 -19.92
C ALA A 119 0.93 4.91 -21.23
N THR A 120 0.40 5.33 -22.37
CA THR A 120 1.07 5.13 -23.67
C THR A 120 2.40 5.86 -23.75
N GLU A 121 2.48 7.08 -23.24
CA GLU A 121 3.72 7.86 -23.18
C GLU A 121 4.78 7.19 -22.28
N GLU A 122 4.38 6.46 -21.26
CA GLU A 122 5.26 5.65 -20.38
C GLU A 122 5.55 4.24 -20.93
N GLY A 123 5.15 3.93 -22.16
CA GLY A 123 5.37 2.60 -22.75
C GLY A 123 4.43 1.53 -22.23
N LEU A 124 3.27 1.92 -21.71
CA LEU A 124 2.26 1.04 -21.15
C LEU A 124 0.97 1.05 -21.97
N LYS A 125 0.25 -0.06 -21.94
CA LYS A 125 -1.10 -0.21 -22.46
C LYS A 125 -2.07 -0.45 -21.32
N VAL A 126 -3.16 0.30 -21.26
CA VAL A 126 -4.28 0.01 -20.37
C VAL A 126 -5.05 -1.19 -20.92
N ILE A 127 -5.06 -2.28 -20.17
CA ILE A 127 -5.81 -3.50 -20.50
C ILE A 127 -7.30 -3.27 -20.24
N GLY A 128 -7.59 -2.58 -19.15
CA GLY A 128 -8.97 -2.23 -18.77
C GLY A 128 -9.11 -1.74 -17.35
N TRP A 129 -10.34 -1.49 -16.98
CA TRP A 129 -10.77 -0.94 -15.71
C TRP A 129 -11.79 -1.85 -15.05
N ARG A 130 -11.77 -1.88 -13.72
CA ARG A 130 -12.77 -2.54 -12.89
C ARG A 130 -13.28 -1.54 -11.85
N ASP A 131 -14.59 -1.50 -11.65
CA ASP A 131 -15.15 -0.85 -10.47
C ASP A 131 -14.89 -1.74 -9.26
N LEU A 132 -14.20 -1.18 -8.27
CA LEU A 132 -13.91 -1.93 -7.06
C LEU A 132 -15.18 -2.01 -6.20
N PRO A 133 -15.67 -3.20 -5.86
CA PRO A 133 -16.82 -3.33 -4.97
C PRO A 133 -16.50 -2.79 -3.59
N THR A 134 -17.38 -1.98 -3.04
CA THR A 134 -17.29 -1.44 -1.68
C THR A 134 -18.64 -1.50 -0.98
N ASN A 135 -18.60 -1.69 0.35
CA ASN A 135 -19.79 -1.64 1.21
C ASN A 135 -19.61 -0.54 2.26
N ASP A 136 -20.29 0.56 2.07
CA ASP A 136 -20.20 1.75 2.93
C ASP A 136 -21.26 1.80 4.04
N SER A 137 -21.97 0.70 4.29
CA SER A 137 -23.08 0.65 5.25
C SER A 137 -22.67 0.84 6.71
N GLN A 138 -21.41 0.52 7.03
CA GLN A 138 -20.87 0.54 8.40
C GLN A 138 -19.93 1.73 8.68
N ILE A 139 -19.73 2.63 7.72
CA ILE A 139 -18.80 3.76 7.91
C ILE A 139 -19.52 4.96 8.49
N GLY A 140 -18.83 5.66 9.41
CA GLY A 140 -19.32 6.89 10.02
C GLY A 140 -19.49 8.04 9.01
N LYS A 141 -20.34 9.00 9.38
CA LYS A 141 -20.68 10.13 8.51
C LYS A 141 -19.48 10.95 8.10
N THR A 142 -18.52 11.14 9.02
CA THR A 142 -17.29 11.90 8.75
C THR A 142 -16.46 11.20 7.68
N ALA A 143 -16.15 9.91 7.85
CA ALA A 143 -15.40 9.15 6.88
C ALA A 143 -16.12 9.07 5.52
N LYS A 144 -17.45 8.92 5.53
CA LYS A 144 -18.30 8.85 4.34
C LYS A 144 -18.35 10.16 3.56
N SER A 145 -18.34 11.31 4.25
CA SER A 145 -18.41 12.63 3.61
C SER A 145 -17.22 12.94 2.72
N VAL A 146 -16.06 12.35 3.01
CA VAL A 146 -14.79 12.53 2.28
C VAL A 146 -14.33 11.25 1.57
N MET A 147 -15.23 10.26 1.45
CA MET A 147 -14.93 8.98 0.82
C MET A 147 -14.74 9.13 -0.69
N PRO A 148 -13.62 8.67 -1.25
CA PRO A 148 -13.41 8.63 -2.69
C PRO A 148 -14.24 7.50 -3.34
N TYR A 149 -14.34 7.55 -4.66
CA TYR A 149 -14.74 6.42 -5.47
C TYR A 149 -13.50 5.56 -5.81
N PHE A 150 -13.72 4.26 -5.98
CA PHE A 150 -12.65 3.30 -6.14
C PHE A 150 -12.70 2.67 -7.52
N LYS A 151 -11.66 2.90 -8.31
CA LYS A 151 -11.45 2.25 -9.61
C LYS A 151 -10.18 1.43 -9.56
N GLN A 152 -10.16 0.30 -10.22
CA GLN A 152 -8.97 -0.52 -10.37
C GLN A 152 -8.54 -0.52 -11.83
N ILE A 153 -7.27 -0.23 -12.09
CA ILE A 153 -6.66 -0.27 -13.41
C ILE A 153 -5.81 -1.53 -13.60
N PHE A 154 -5.73 -2.01 -14.82
CA PHE A 154 -4.81 -3.06 -15.25
C PHE A 154 -4.03 -2.55 -16.44
N VAL A 155 -2.69 -2.63 -16.36
CA VAL A 155 -1.78 -2.16 -17.41
C VAL A 155 -0.74 -3.23 -17.74
N SER A 156 -0.26 -3.26 -18.97
CA SER A 156 0.85 -4.10 -19.42
C SER A 156 1.87 -3.26 -20.19
N GLY A 157 3.09 -3.74 -20.27
CA GLY A 157 4.12 -3.13 -21.10
C GLY A 157 3.81 -3.31 -22.60
N LEU A 158 4.13 -2.29 -23.41
CA LEU A 158 3.93 -2.34 -24.87
C LEU A 158 4.90 -3.31 -25.56
N ASN A 159 6.09 -3.52 -25.00
CA ASN A 159 7.11 -4.41 -25.57
C ASN A 159 7.28 -5.70 -24.75
N GLY A 160 6.29 -6.05 -23.94
CA GLY A 160 6.31 -7.27 -23.13
C GLY A 160 7.16 -7.18 -21.86
N GLU A 161 7.35 -5.99 -21.33
CA GLU A 161 8.02 -5.75 -20.05
C GLU A 161 7.34 -6.52 -18.92
N LYS A 162 8.15 -7.03 -17.97
CA LYS A 162 7.70 -7.88 -16.87
C LYS A 162 8.35 -7.47 -15.55
N ASP A 163 7.74 -7.92 -14.45
CA ASP A 163 8.29 -7.82 -13.09
C ASP A 163 8.81 -6.42 -12.77
N LEU A 164 10.06 -6.30 -12.34
CA LEU A 164 10.65 -5.03 -11.89
C LEU A 164 10.77 -3.99 -13.02
N VAL A 165 10.93 -4.42 -14.27
CA VAL A 165 10.97 -3.49 -15.41
C VAL A 165 9.60 -2.86 -15.61
N LEU A 166 8.54 -3.66 -15.55
CA LEU A 166 7.17 -3.17 -15.62
C LEU A 166 6.79 -2.33 -14.38
N ASP A 167 7.27 -2.70 -13.18
CA ASP A 167 7.06 -1.91 -11.97
C ASP A 167 7.65 -0.49 -12.09
N ARG A 168 8.81 -0.32 -12.75
CA ARG A 168 9.41 0.99 -13.01
C ARG A 168 8.55 1.88 -13.92
N LEU A 169 7.98 1.29 -14.96
CA LEU A 169 7.04 2.00 -15.85
C LEU A 169 5.75 2.35 -15.11
N ALA A 170 5.21 1.41 -14.35
CA ALA A 170 4.03 1.61 -13.51
C ALA A 170 4.23 2.71 -12.46
N TYR A 171 5.42 2.80 -11.87
CA TYR A 171 5.81 3.89 -10.97
C TYR A 171 5.78 5.25 -11.66
N CYS A 172 6.39 5.36 -12.85
CA CYS A 172 6.36 6.60 -13.62
C CYS A 172 4.93 6.99 -13.99
N LEU A 173 4.12 6.04 -14.45
CA LEU A 173 2.71 6.24 -14.74
C LEU A 173 1.97 6.79 -13.51
N ARG A 174 2.12 6.11 -12.35
CA ARG A 174 1.46 6.52 -11.11
C ARG A 174 1.83 7.95 -10.70
N LYS A 175 3.13 8.26 -10.67
CA LYS A 175 3.60 9.62 -10.31
C LYS A 175 3.03 10.68 -11.22
N ARG A 176 3.03 10.44 -12.53
CA ARG A 176 2.48 11.38 -13.51
C ARG A 176 0.97 11.56 -13.37
N ILE A 177 0.23 10.48 -13.07
CA ILE A 177 -1.21 10.56 -12.83
C ILE A 177 -1.50 11.39 -11.58
N GLU A 178 -0.80 11.12 -10.47
CA GLU A 178 -0.97 11.85 -9.21
C GLU A 178 -0.59 13.35 -9.34
N HIS A 179 0.28 13.71 -10.30
CA HIS A 179 0.62 15.10 -10.59
C HIS A 179 -0.39 15.79 -11.53
N ALA A 180 -0.98 15.04 -12.45
CA ALA A 180 -1.85 15.60 -13.49
C ALA A 180 -3.33 15.66 -13.08
N PHE A 181 -3.74 14.82 -12.14
CA PHE A 181 -5.14 14.66 -11.75
C PHE A 181 -5.28 14.66 -10.22
N PRO A 182 -6.46 15.03 -9.69
CA PRO A 182 -6.78 14.90 -8.26
C PRO A 182 -7.07 13.44 -7.91
N ILE A 183 -6.10 12.57 -8.14
CA ILE A 183 -6.18 11.13 -7.95
C ILE A 183 -5.08 10.71 -6.97
N TYR A 184 -5.41 9.83 -6.04
CA TYR A 184 -4.43 9.16 -5.21
C TYR A 184 -4.39 7.66 -5.56
N VAL A 185 -3.20 7.11 -5.68
CA VAL A 185 -2.99 5.70 -6.05
C VAL A 185 -2.22 4.98 -4.94
N PRO A 186 -2.90 4.24 -4.05
CA PRO A 186 -2.26 3.50 -2.96
C PRO A 186 -1.11 2.61 -3.41
N SER A 187 -1.27 1.92 -4.53
CA SER A 187 -0.25 1.09 -5.17
C SER A 187 -0.56 0.89 -6.65
N LEU A 188 0.47 0.76 -7.46
CA LEU A 188 0.38 0.29 -8.85
C LEU A 188 1.62 -0.57 -9.11
N SER A 189 1.47 -1.88 -9.16
CA SER A 189 2.59 -2.81 -9.15
C SER A 189 2.24 -4.13 -9.85
N THR A 190 3.26 -4.88 -10.23
CA THR A 190 3.17 -6.28 -10.71
C THR A 190 3.10 -7.27 -9.55
N LYS A 191 3.40 -6.84 -8.32
CA LYS A 191 3.63 -7.74 -7.17
C LYS A 191 2.61 -7.61 -6.08
N THR A 192 2.28 -6.37 -5.68
CA THR A 192 1.48 -6.10 -4.48
C THR A 192 0.33 -5.16 -4.79
N ILE A 193 -0.72 -5.28 -3.99
CA ILE A 193 -1.86 -4.37 -3.99
C ILE A 193 -2.21 -3.98 -2.56
N VAL A 194 -2.62 -2.73 -2.39
CA VAL A 194 -3.00 -2.16 -1.08
C VAL A 194 -4.48 -1.82 -1.08
N TYR A 195 -5.23 -2.43 -0.16
CA TYR A 195 -6.58 -2.06 0.22
C TYR A 195 -6.50 -1.27 1.52
N LYS A 196 -6.95 -0.03 1.52
CA LYS A 196 -6.91 0.82 2.71
C LYS A 196 -7.93 1.93 2.65
N GLY A 197 -8.21 2.53 3.80
CA GLY A 197 -9.12 3.66 3.86
C GLY A 197 -9.23 4.25 5.26
N MET A 198 -10.04 5.29 5.40
CA MET A 198 -10.38 5.93 6.65
C MET A 198 -11.40 5.06 7.42
N LEU A 199 -10.94 3.88 7.80
CA LEU A 199 -11.71 2.77 8.36
C LEU A 199 -11.18 2.40 9.74
N THR A 200 -12.03 1.80 10.56
CA THR A 200 -11.60 1.06 11.73
C THR A 200 -11.07 -0.33 11.33
N THR A 201 -10.42 -1.01 12.24
CA THR A 201 -9.91 -2.38 12.02
C THR A 201 -11.01 -3.39 11.71
N LEU A 202 -12.20 -3.17 12.24
CA LEU A 202 -13.37 -4.03 12.05
C LEU A 202 -14.04 -3.83 10.69
N GLN A 203 -13.93 -2.62 10.14
CA GLN A 203 -14.62 -2.24 8.90
C GLN A 203 -13.89 -2.66 7.63
N LEU A 204 -12.58 -2.89 7.67
CA LEU A 204 -11.76 -3.08 6.44
C LEU A 204 -12.26 -4.23 5.57
N GLU A 205 -12.52 -5.40 6.17
CA GLU A 205 -12.96 -6.59 5.45
C GLU A 205 -14.38 -6.43 4.90
N GLU A 206 -15.29 -5.84 5.68
CA GLU A 206 -16.67 -5.60 5.26
C GLU A 206 -16.77 -4.53 4.18
N PHE A 207 -15.89 -3.50 4.27
CA PHE A 207 -15.85 -2.42 3.29
C PHE A 207 -15.33 -2.87 1.93
N PHE A 208 -14.34 -3.78 1.89
CA PHE A 208 -13.79 -4.36 0.67
C PHE A 208 -14.17 -5.84 0.54
N PRO A 209 -15.34 -6.17 -0.04
CA PRO A 209 -15.79 -7.57 -0.17
C PRO A 209 -14.82 -8.50 -0.89
N ASP A 210 -13.93 -7.95 -1.73
CA ASP A 210 -12.85 -8.71 -2.36
C ASP A 210 -12.04 -9.50 -1.31
N LEU A 211 -11.78 -8.91 -0.13
CA LEU A 211 -10.94 -9.51 0.91
C LEU A 211 -11.55 -10.76 1.54
N SER A 212 -12.86 -10.94 1.44
CA SER A 212 -13.57 -12.13 1.92
C SER A 212 -13.69 -13.24 0.86
N ASP A 213 -13.28 -12.98 -0.39
CA ASP A 213 -13.34 -14.01 -1.44
C ASP A 213 -12.22 -15.04 -1.25
N PRO A 214 -12.54 -16.36 -1.15
CA PRO A 214 -11.53 -17.40 -0.92
C PRO A 214 -10.48 -17.51 -2.03
N ARG A 215 -10.71 -16.92 -3.21
CA ARG A 215 -9.75 -16.87 -4.31
C ARG A 215 -8.74 -15.73 -4.14
N VAL A 216 -8.94 -14.83 -3.18
CA VAL A 216 -7.95 -13.81 -2.80
C VAL A 216 -6.89 -14.49 -1.95
N GLU A 217 -5.89 -15.05 -2.62
CA GLU A 217 -4.80 -15.80 -2.03
C GLU A 217 -3.50 -14.98 -2.05
N SER A 218 -2.76 -15.06 -0.96
CA SER A 218 -1.46 -14.40 -0.83
C SER A 218 -0.49 -15.23 0.02
N PRO A 219 0.82 -15.25 -0.30
CA PRO A 219 1.82 -15.85 0.57
C PRO A 219 2.26 -14.91 1.70
N LEU A 220 1.88 -13.63 1.63
CA LEU A 220 2.21 -12.58 2.58
C LEU A 220 1.05 -11.60 2.69
N ALA A 221 0.72 -11.20 3.88
CA ALA A 221 -0.18 -10.08 4.16
C ALA A 221 0.41 -9.20 5.27
N LEU A 222 0.44 -7.88 5.03
CA LEU A 222 0.84 -6.85 5.99
C LEU A 222 -0.37 -5.99 6.31
N VAL A 223 -0.75 -5.88 7.56
CA VAL A 223 -1.89 -5.08 8.02
C VAL A 223 -1.45 -3.99 8.97
N HIS A 224 -2.21 -2.91 8.98
CA HIS A 224 -1.93 -1.77 9.83
C HIS A 224 -3.21 -1.13 10.34
N SER A 225 -3.21 -0.80 11.64
CA SER A 225 -4.20 0.02 12.32
C SER A 225 -3.56 1.37 12.65
N ARG A 226 -4.06 2.44 12.04
CA ARG A 226 -3.47 3.76 12.17
C ARG A 226 -3.94 4.46 13.45
N PHE A 227 -3.00 5.10 14.12
CA PHE A 227 -3.24 6.12 15.13
C PHE A 227 -2.62 7.44 14.63
N SER A 228 -3.46 8.40 14.30
CA SER A 228 -3.01 9.68 13.75
C SER A 228 -2.62 10.62 14.89
N THR A 229 -1.37 11.09 14.89
CA THR A 229 -0.88 12.02 15.93
C THR A 229 -0.65 13.43 15.38
N ASN A 230 -0.08 13.54 14.17
CA ASN A 230 0.39 14.81 13.60
C ASN A 230 -0.36 15.28 12.36
N THR A 231 -1.24 14.46 11.81
CA THR A 231 -2.01 14.77 10.61
C THR A 231 -3.47 14.37 10.82
N PHE A 232 -4.39 15.14 10.28
CA PHE A 232 -5.79 14.74 10.28
C PHE A 232 -5.97 13.43 9.49
N PRO A 233 -6.87 12.54 9.96
CA PRO A 233 -7.21 11.34 9.23
C PRO A 233 -7.72 11.67 7.83
N SER A 234 -7.28 10.88 6.85
CA SER A 234 -7.80 10.95 5.48
C SER A 234 -7.62 9.61 4.78
N TRP A 235 -8.41 9.35 3.75
CA TRP A 235 -8.36 8.11 2.98
C TRP A 235 -6.96 7.80 2.42
N PRO A 236 -6.23 8.77 1.83
CA PRO A 236 -4.87 8.55 1.34
C PRO A 236 -3.85 8.23 2.43
N LEU A 237 -4.00 8.81 3.62
CA LEU A 237 -3.03 8.70 4.70
C LEU A 237 -3.18 7.43 5.55
N ALA A 238 -4.19 6.59 5.30
CA ALA A 238 -4.25 5.27 5.90
C ALA A 238 -3.04 4.41 5.50
N HIS A 239 -2.64 3.51 6.39
CA HIS A 239 -1.55 2.56 6.15
C HIS A 239 -2.12 1.15 5.80
N PRO A 240 -1.30 0.22 5.25
CA PRO A 240 0.10 0.40 4.88
C PRO A 240 0.27 1.24 3.61
N TYR A 241 1.50 1.71 3.40
CA TYR A 241 1.95 2.23 2.12
C TYR A 241 2.52 1.10 1.24
N ARG A 242 3.27 1.44 0.19
CA ARG A 242 3.79 0.48 -0.80
C ARG A 242 4.95 -0.36 -0.26
N TYR A 243 5.80 0.25 0.58
CA TYR A 243 7.02 -0.34 1.12
C TYR A 243 7.08 -0.30 2.63
N ILE A 244 6.31 0.56 3.29
CA ILE A 244 6.36 0.72 4.73
C ILE A 244 4.98 0.65 5.40
N ALA A 245 5.00 0.23 6.67
CA ALA A 245 3.91 0.38 7.62
C ALA A 245 4.52 0.82 8.95
N HIS A 246 4.09 1.95 9.50
CA HIS A 246 4.80 2.59 10.60
C HIS A 246 3.88 3.49 11.43
N ASN A 247 3.90 3.35 12.75
CA ASN A 247 3.12 4.16 13.69
C ASN A 247 3.96 5.22 14.43
N GLY A 248 5.23 5.35 14.09
CA GLY A 248 6.10 6.33 14.72
C GLY A 248 6.05 7.69 14.03
N GLU A 249 6.70 8.65 14.63
CA GLU A 249 6.92 9.98 14.09
C GLU A 249 8.32 10.07 13.48
N ILE A 250 8.41 10.60 12.27
CA ILE A 250 9.69 10.88 11.62
C ILE A 250 10.00 12.36 11.81
N ASN A 251 10.96 12.64 12.68
CA ASN A 251 11.36 14.01 13.01
C ASN A 251 12.03 14.70 11.80
N THR A 252 12.00 16.04 11.82
CA THR A 252 12.66 16.87 10.81
C THR A 252 12.17 16.63 9.37
N VAL A 253 10.92 16.19 9.20
CA VAL A 253 10.36 15.85 7.90
C VAL A 253 10.46 17.00 6.88
N LYS A 254 10.23 18.24 7.31
CA LYS A 254 10.35 19.42 6.45
C LYS A 254 11.78 19.60 5.91
N GLY A 255 12.77 19.44 6.76
CA GLY A 255 14.19 19.48 6.36
C GLY A 255 14.53 18.37 5.38
N ASN A 256 14.08 17.15 5.65
CA ASN A 256 14.29 15.99 4.77
C ASN A 256 13.61 16.16 3.41
N ARG A 257 12.40 16.69 3.34
CA ARG A 257 11.72 17.04 2.09
C ARG A 257 12.50 18.07 1.29
N ASN A 258 13.01 19.13 1.95
CA ASN A 258 13.83 20.15 1.30
C ASN A 258 15.14 19.56 0.75
N TRP A 259 15.79 18.66 1.48
CA TRP A 259 16.97 17.94 1.00
C TRP A 259 16.65 17.05 -0.20
N MET A 260 15.52 16.34 -0.17
CA MET A 260 15.08 15.53 -1.32
C MET A 260 14.84 16.41 -2.54
N ARG A 261 14.13 17.54 -2.36
CA ARG A 261 13.87 18.51 -3.42
C ARG A 261 15.15 19.07 -4.03
N ALA A 262 16.14 19.43 -3.20
CA ALA A 262 17.43 19.91 -3.68
C ALA A 262 18.20 18.85 -4.47
N ARG A 263 18.04 17.58 -4.14
CA ARG A 263 18.67 16.45 -4.85
C ARG A 263 18.01 16.11 -6.17
N GLU A 264 16.75 16.44 -6.37
CA GLU A 264 16.02 16.15 -7.61
C GLU A 264 16.78 16.63 -8.85
N ALA A 265 17.41 17.79 -8.79
CA ALA A 265 18.21 18.33 -9.89
C ALA A 265 19.46 17.48 -10.26
N LEU A 266 19.88 16.58 -9.37
CA LEU A 266 21.06 15.73 -9.56
C LEU A 266 20.68 14.26 -9.77
N LEU A 267 19.39 13.92 -9.71
CA LEU A 267 18.93 12.55 -9.87
C LEU A 267 19.08 12.08 -11.31
N ALA A 268 19.72 10.94 -11.46
CA ALA A 268 19.81 10.21 -12.72
C ALA A 268 19.59 8.71 -12.45
N SER A 269 19.05 7.99 -13.40
CA SER A 269 18.84 6.55 -13.33
C SER A 269 19.07 5.91 -14.68
N GLU A 270 19.82 4.83 -14.70
CA GLU A 270 20.00 3.98 -15.89
C GLU A 270 18.87 2.95 -16.04
N VAL A 271 18.08 2.73 -14.97
CA VAL A 271 17.07 1.66 -14.90
C VAL A 271 15.63 2.18 -14.92
N ILE A 272 15.40 3.43 -14.51
CA ILE A 272 14.12 4.10 -14.73
C ILE A 272 14.23 4.83 -16.07
N PRO A 273 13.47 4.44 -17.10
CA PRO A 273 13.68 4.99 -18.44
C PRO A 273 13.24 6.45 -18.56
N GLY A 274 13.91 7.19 -19.45
CA GLY A 274 13.56 8.55 -19.81
C GLY A 274 13.98 9.63 -18.80
N ASP A 275 13.55 10.87 -19.05
CA ASP A 275 13.85 12.01 -18.17
C ASP A 275 13.08 11.92 -16.86
N LEU A 276 13.79 11.95 -15.74
CA LEU A 276 13.21 11.88 -14.40
C LEU A 276 12.40 13.13 -14.02
N ASN A 277 12.60 14.27 -14.69
CA ASN A 277 11.86 15.51 -14.41
C ASN A 277 10.32 15.30 -14.46
N ARG A 278 9.85 14.35 -15.28
CA ARG A 278 8.41 14.07 -15.45
C ARG A 278 7.75 13.45 -14.21
N ILE A 279 8.55 12.93 -13.28
CA ILE A 279 8.04 12.33 -12.02
C ILE A 279 8.33 13.21 -10.80
N PHE A 280 8.91 14.40 -10.97
CA PHE A 280 9.15 15.34 -9.88
C PHE A 280 7.90 16.20 -9.59
N PRO A 281 7.66 16.52 -8.32
CA PRO A 281 8.45 16.18 -7.14
C PRO A 281 8.32 14.70 -6.74
N ILE A 282 9.41 14.10 -6.23
CA ILE A 282 9.39 12.73 -5.72
C ILE A 282 8.49 12.63 -4.49
N VAL A 283 8.64 13.58 -3.58
CA VAL A 283 7.85 13.65 -2.35
C VAL A 283 6.75 14.69 -2.49
N ASN A 284 5.51 14.26 -2.27
CA ASN A 284 4.39 15.19 -2.20
C ASN A 284 4.45 15.97 -0.88
N ASN A 285 4.35 17.30 -0.97
CA ASN A 285 4.43 18.18 0.20
C ASN A 285 3.28 17.99 1.21
N GLU A 286 2.14 17.48 0.75
CA GLU A 286 0.96 17.21 1.58
C GLU A 286 0.96 15.81 2.20
N SER A 287 1.93 14.96 1.83
CA SER A 287 2.10 13.62 2.40
C SER A 287 2.41 13.69 3.90
N SER A 288 2.05 12.64 4.65
CA SER A 288 2.55 12.47 6.02
C SER A 288 4.07 12.23 6.00
N ASP A 289 4.70 12.21 7.18
CA ASP A 289 6.11 11.85 7.33
C ASP A 289 6.40 10.45 6.79
N SER A 290 5.58 9.47 7.19
CA SER A 290 5.69 8.07 6.75
C SER A 290 5.44 7.93 5.25
N ALA A 291 4.45 8.64 4.69
CA ALA A 291 4.22 8.65 3.25
C ALA A 291 5.41 9.24 2.48
N SER A 292 5.99 10.32 2.98
CA SER A 292 7.19 10.92 2.39
C SER A 292 8.38 9.96 2.37
N PHE A 293 8.54 9.18 3.46
CA PHE A 293 9.58 8.16 3.52
C PHE A 293 9.32 7.01 2.54
N ASP A 294 8.07 6.54 2.45
CA ASP A 294 7.67 5.51 1.50
C ASP A 294 7.97 5.92 0.04
N GLU A 295 7.68 7.17 -0.34
CA GLU A 295 7.94 7.70 -1.68
C GLU A 295 9.45 7.71 -2.01
N VAL A 296 10.30 8.05 -1.04
CA VAL A 296 11.76 8.01 -1.23
C VAL A 296 12.27 6.58 -1.30
N LEU A 297 11.78 5.68 -0.44
CA LEU A 297 12.17 4.28 -0.43
C LEU A 297 11.78 3.58 -1.74
N GLU A 298 10.59 3.87 -2.26
CA GLU A 298 10.14 3.39 -3.57
C GLU A 298 11.08 3.83 -4.69
N LEU A 299 11.45 5.13 -4.73
CA LEU A 299 12.42 5.63 -5.71
C LEU A 299 13.77 4.90 -5.61
N LEU A 300 14.29 4.71 -4.41
CA LEU A 300 15.58 4.05 -4.20
C LEU A 300 15.54 2.60 -4.69
N TYR A 301 14.50 1.84 -4.34
CA TYR A 301 14.34 0.46 -4.77
C TYR A 301 14.17 0.33 -6.28
N LEU A 302 13.25 1.09 -6.87
CA LEU A 302 13.00 1.07 -8.31
C LEU A 302 14.18 1.65 -9.11
N GLY A 303 14.94 2.56 -8.50
CA GLY A 303 16.20 3.09 -9.04
C GLY A 303 17.38 2.12 -8.95
N GLY A 304 17.17 0.88 -8.44
CA GLY A 304 18.17 -0.19 -8.46
C GLY A 304 18.95 -0.37 -7.16
N ARG A 305 18.55 0.28 -6.05
CA ARG A 305 19.14 0.00 -4.74
C ARG A 305 18.50 -1.26 -4.14
N SER A 306 19.30 -2.05 -3.43
CA SER A 306 18.79 -3.15 -2.60
C SER A 306 18.10 -2.58 -1.35
N LEU A 307 17.02 -3.23 -0.91
CA LEU A 307 16.38 -3.00 0.39
C LEU A 307 17.08 -3.82 1.47
#